data_d6dea07f18cfd2358528e66d2264f867
#
_entry.id   d6dea07f18cfd2358528e66d2264f867
#
_cell.length_a   1.000
_cell.length_b   1.000
_cell.length_c   1.000
_cell.angle_alpha   90.00
_cell.angle_beta   90.00
_cell.angle_gamma   90.00
#
_symmetry.space_group_name_H-M   'P 1'
#
loop_
_entity.id
_entity.type
_entity.pdbx_description
1 polymer ?
#
loop_
_entity_poly.entity_id
_entity_poly.type
_entity_poly.pdbx_seq_one_letter_code
_entity_poly.pdbx_strand_id
1 'polypeptide(L)'
;MTNEGPATIEAATVVRPQDARLQMFAEFWHYFSINKGAVIGLFVFALLILIAVFAPLLAPHSPDDQFRDFFLTPPAWQAGGNAQFLLGTDAVGRDILSRLIYGSRFSLAIGFVVVTTALISGVILGLLAGYCRGWVDTLIMRIMDIILAFPSLLLALVLVAVLGPGLVNAMIAIAFVLQPHFARLTRAAVMAEKNREYVISAKVAGASHFRLMLVTILPNCIAPLIVQATLSFSNAILEAAALGFLGMGAQPPTPEWGTMLAEAREFILRAWWVVTFPGLAILITVFAINLIGDGLRDALDPKLKRS
;
A
#
# COMPACT_ATOMS: atom_id res chain seq x y z
N MET A 1 -40.18 52.81 -28.47
CA MET A 1 -39.05 52.33 -29.29
C MET A 1 -37.93 51.95 -28.33
N THR A 2 -37.93 50.71 -27.88
CA THR A 2 -36.89 50.14 -27.01
C THR A 2 -35.91 49.39 -27.89
N ASN A 3 -34.70 49.88 -27.96
CA ASN A 3 -33.63 49.35 -28.77
C ASN A 3 -32.91 48.26 -27.96
N GLU A 4 -33.30 46.99 -28.14
CA GLU A 4 -32.58 45.86 -27.61
C GLU A 4 -31.37 45.60 -28.53
N GLY A 5 -30.19 45.94 -28.03
CA GLY A 5 -28.93 45.59 -28.68
C GLY A 5 -28.68 44.08 -28.70
N PRO A 6 -27.95 43.55 -29.71
CA PRO A 6 -27.75 42.08 -29.85
C PRO A 6 -26.92 41.56 -28.68
N ALA A 7 -27.46 40.52 -28.00
CA ALA A 7 -26.73 39.75 -26.99
C ALA A 7 -25.50 39.14 -27.62
N THR A 8 -24.34 39.58 -27.19
CA THR A 8 -23.07 38.97 -27.52
C THR A 8 -23.03 37.58 -26.92
N ILE A 9 -23.12 36.55 -27.77
CA ILE A 9 -22.89 35.16 -27.40
C ILE A 9 -21.37 35.05 -27.09
N GLU A 10 -21.07 35.00 -25.81
CA GLU A 10 -19.73 34.73 -25.32
C GLU A 10 -19.34 33.34 -25.85
N ALA A 11 -18.35 33.32 -26.76
CA ALA A 11 -17.84 32.11 -27.37
C ALA A 11 -17.30 31.22 -26.24
N ALA A 12 -17.99 30.10 -25.95
CA ALA A 12 -17.51 29.08 -25.06
C ALA A 12 -16.12 28.63 -25.52
N THR A 13 -15.11 28.99 -24.78
CA THR A 13 -13.73 28.58 -25.02
C THR A 13 -13.67 27.05 -24.96
N VAL A 14 -13.47 26.42 -26.12
CA VAL A 14 -13.27 24.99 -26.23
C VAL A 14 -11.95 24.64 -25.55
N VAL A 15 -12.02 24.22 -24.28
CA VAL A 15 -10.87 23.76 -23.50
C VAL A 15 -10.27 22.54 -24.19
N ARG A 16 -9.02 22.59 -24.63
CA ARG A 16 -8.34 21.47 -25.26
C ARG A 16 -8.25 20.30 -24.26
N PRO A 17 -8.40 19.04 -24.69
CA PRO A 17 -8.35 17.87 -23.78
C PRO A 17 -7.07 17.75 -22.95
N GLN A 18 -5.96 18.33 -23.44
CA GLN A 18 -4.69 18.41 -22.72
C GLN A 18 -4.75 19.39 -21.55
N ASP A 19 -5.40 20.55 -21.73
CA ASP A 19 -5.54 21.56 -20.69
C ASP A 19 -6.44 21.06 -19.54
N ALA A 20 -7.47 20.27 -19.87
CA ALA A 20 -8.36 19.67 -18.87
C ALA A 20 -7.63 18.67 -17.96
N ARG A 21 -6.71 17.86 -18.51
CA ARG A 21 -5.91 16.90 -17.70
C ARG A 21 -4.91 17.61 -16.80
N LEU A 22 -4.27 18.67 -17.29
CA LEU A 22 -3.36 19.48 -16.49
C LEU A 22 -4.09 20.21 -15.38
N GLN A 23 -5.29 20.73 -15.65
CA GLN A 23 -6.13 21.38 -14.64
C GLN A 23 -6.57 20.37 -13.55
N MET A 24 -7.02 19.17 -13.93
CA MET A 24 -7.37 18.12 -12.97
C MET A 24 -6.18 17.73 -12.07
N PHE A 25 -4.97 17.61 -12.65
CA PHE A 25 -3.76 17.33 -11.88
C PHE A 25 -3.37 18.48 -10.96
N ALA A 26 -3.46 19.72 -11.45
CA ALA A 26 -3.17 20.91 -10.64
C ALA A 26 -4.16 21.06 -9.47
N GLU A 27 -5.45 20.80 -9.70
CA GLU A 27 -6.46 20.79 -8.65
C GLU A 27 -6.17 19.67 -7.62
N PHE A 28 -5.90 18.45 -8.09
CA PHE A 28 -5.55 17.34 -7.21
C PHE A 28 -4.32 17.68 -6.36
N TRP A 29 -3.27 18.20 -6.98
CA TRP A 29 -2.05 18.59 -6.28
C TRP A 29 -2.29 19.73 -5.29
N HIS A 30 -3.12 20.69 -5.64
CA HIS A 30 -3.52 21.78 -4.74
C HIS A 30 -4.16 21.23 -3.47
N TYR A 31 -5.20 20.41 -3.58
CA TYR A 31 -5.87 19.84 -2.42
C TYR A 31 -4.96 18.88 -1.62
N PHE A 32 -4.14 18.08 -2.28
CA PHE A 32 -3.19 17.21 -1.63
C PHE A 32 -2.13 18.00 -0.84
N SER A 33 -1.61 19.09 -1.40
CA SER A 33 -0.55 19.91 -0.80
C SER A 33 -1.01 20.80 0.37
N ILE A 34 -2.32 21.02 0.53
CA ILE A 34 -2.88 21.68 1.71
C ILE A 34 -2.57 20.84 2.96
N ASN A 35 -2.63 19.53 2.85
CA ASN A 35 -2.24 18.62 3.93
C ASN A 35 -0.70 18.47 3.98
N LYS A 36 -0.05 19.29 4.82
CA LYS A 36 1.42 19.27 4.97
C LYS A 36 1.95 17.90 5.42
N GLY A 37 1.18 17.17 6.22
CA GLY A 37 1.52 15.81 6.62
C GLY A 37 1.63 14.87 5.42
N ALA A 38 0.68 14.95 4.48
CA ALA A 38 0.71 14.16 3.25
C ALA A 38 1.93 14.44 2.37
N VAL A 39 2.33 15.72 2.26
CA VAL A 39 3.54 16.11 1.52
C VAL A 39 4.80 15.54 2.19
N ILE A 40 4.89 15.63 3.51
CA ILE A 40 6.01 15.03 4.27
C ILE A 40 6.02 13.51 4.09
N GLY A 41 4.87 12.85 4.21
CA GLY A 41 4.72 11.42 4.00
C GLY A 41 5.17 11.00 2.59
N LEU A 42 4.76 11.76 1.56
CA LEU A 42 5.16 11.52 0.17
C LEU A 42 6.68 11.66 -0.01
N PHE A 43 7.28 12.68 0.58
CA PHE A 43 8.74 12.88 0.53
C PHE A 43 9.49 11.72 1.19
N VAL A 44 9.09 11.34 2.41
CA VAL A 44 9.71 10.22 3.14
C VAL A 44 9.54 8.90 2.37
N PHE A 45 8.36 8.64 1.83
CA PHE A 45 8.10 7.42 1.06
C PHE A 45 8.88 7.39 -0.26
N ALA A 46 8.98 8.51 -0.96
CA ALA A 46 9.82 8.65 -2.15
C ALA A 46 11.31 8.41 -1.82
N LEU A 47 11.79 8.92 -0.68
CA LEU A 47 13.14 8.65 -0.20
C LEU A 47 13.36 7.16 0.09
N LEU A 48 12.40 6.48 0.72
CA LEU A 48 12.48 5.04 0.97
C LEU A 48 12.53 4.23 -0.34
N ILE A 49 11.74 4.63 -1.35
CA ILE A 49 11.81 4.01 -2.68
C ILE A 49 13.19 4.24 -3.31
N LEU A 50 13.74 5.45 -3.23
CA LEU A 50 15.08 5.74 -3.75
C LEU A 50 16.14 4.90 -3.03
N ILE A 51 16.09 4.78 -1.70
CA ILE A 51 16.97 3.91 -0.92
C ILE A 51 16.84 2.46 -1.40
N ALA A 52 15.64 1.96 -1.61
CA ALA A 52 15.42 0.60 -2.10
C ALA A 52 15.98 0.38 -3.51
N VAL A 53 15.76 1.32 -4.43
CA VAL A 53 16.26 1.22 -5.82
C VAL A 53 17.80 1.27 -5.85
N PHE A 54 18.38 2.23 -5.14
CA PHE A 54 19.82 2.45 -5.12
C PHE A 54 20.55 1.65 -4.01
N ALA A 55 19.90 0.65 -3.42
CA ALA A 55 20.49 -0.16 -2.34
C ALA A 55 21.90 -0.68 -2.64
N PRO A 56 22.21 -1.20 -3.85
CA PRO A 56 23.57 -1.68 -4.15
C PRO A 56 24.65 -0.58 -4.16
N LEU A 57 24.25 0.68 -4.31
CA LEU A 57 25.17 1.84 -4.32
C LEU A 57 25.29 2.49 -2.94
N LEU A 58 24.25 2.36 -2.11
CA LEU A 58 24.16 3.04 -0.81
C LEU A 58 24.66 2.16 0.34
N ALA A 59 24.55 0.83 0.20
CA ALA A 59 24.97 -0.09 1.25
C ALA A 59 26.49 -0.21 1.30
N PRO A 60 27.13 -0.02 2.49
CA PRO A 60 28.57 -0.15 2.64
C PRO A 60 29.08 -1.57 2.39
N HIS A 61 28.26 -2.58 2.72
CA HIS A 61 28.61 -4.00 2.64
C HIS A 61 27.48 -4.79 1.95
N SER A 62 27.80 -6.04 1.54
CA SER A 62 26.74 -6.98 1.15
C SER A 62 25.86 -7.33 2.39
N PRO A 63 24.54 -7.46 2.24
CA PRO A 63 23.64 -7.74 3.38
C PRO A 63 23.88 -9.12 4.01
N ASP A 64 24.59 -10.01 3.32
CA ASP A 64 24.87 -11.38 3.74
C ASP A 64 26.31 -11.59 4.24
N ASP A 65 27.18 -10.58 4.08
CA ASP A 65 28.58 -10.64 4.55
C ASP A 65 28.61 -10.75 6.07
N GLN A 66 29.33 -11.76 6.57
CA GLN A 66 29.51 -12.05 8.00
C GLN A 66 30.92 -11.72 8.45
N PHE A 67 31.03 -10.74 9.33
CA PHE A 67 32.29 -10.32 9.94
C PHE A 67 32.47 -11.00 11.30
N ARG A 68 33.12 -12.15 11.33
CA ARG A 68 33.20 -13.06 12.51
C ARG A 68 33.83 -12.44 13.76
N ASP A 69 34.66 -11.40 13.60
CA ASP A 69 35.29 -10.69 14.71
C ASP A 69 34.37 -9.58 15.30
N PHE A 70 33.18 -9.34 14.71
CA PHE A 70 32.33 -8.22 15.04
C PHE A 70 30.88 -8.66 15.35
N PHE A 71 30.73 -9.68 16.19
CA PHE A 71 29.40 -10.10 16.65
C PHE A 71 28.78 -9.10 17.63
N LEU A 72 27.53 -8.70 17.39
CA LEU A 72 26.80 -7.73 18.23
C LEU A 72 27.64 -6.50 18.56
N THR A 73 28.42 -6.01 17.63
CA THR A 73 29.18 -4.76 17.78
C THR A 73 28.20 -3.59 17.83
N PRO A 74 28.28 -2.71 18.86
CA PRO A 74 27.36 -1.59 18.98
C PRO A 74 27.58 -0.55 17.87
N PRO A 75 26.61 0.37 17.67
CA PRO A 75 26.73 1.48 16.73
C PRO A 75 28.02 2.28 16.94
N ALA A 76 28.55 2.86 15.84
CA ALA A 76 29.83 3.56 15.81
C ALA A 76 30.01 4.68 16.87
N TRP A 77 28.91 5.29 17.31
CA TRP A 77 28.91 6.36 18.33
C TRP A 77 28.84 5.86 19.78
N GLN A 78 28.73 4.56 19.99
CA GLN A 78 28.69 3.95 21.32
C GLN A 78 30.05 3.36 21.72
N ALA A 79 30.33 3.29 23.02
CA ALA A 79 31.52 2.64 23.52
C ALA A 79 31.60 1.18 23.04
N GLY A 80 32.74 0.78 22.46
CA GLY A 80 32.90 -0.52 21.81
C GLY A 80 32.40 -0.59 20.35
N GLY A 81 31.86 0.52 19.80
CA GLY A 81 31.47 0.61 18.41
C GLY A 81 32.68 0.69 17.45
N ASN A 82 32.40 0.38 16.17
CA ASN A 82 33.41 0.46 15.11
C ASN A 82 32.88 1.35 13.97
N ALA A 83 33.69 2.27 13.48
CA ALA A 83 33.36 3.18 12.37
C ALA A 83 32.99 2.46 11.06
N GLN A 84 33.43 1.22 10.88
CA GLN A 84 33.10 0.38 9.75
C GLN A 84 31.59 -0.01 9.75
N PHE A 85 30.98 -0.12 10.93
CA PHE A 85 29.57 -0.50 11.11
C PHE A 85 28.76 0.61 11.77
N LEU A 86 28.27 1.55 10.95
CA LEU A 86 27.64 2.78 11.45
C LEU A 86 26.50 2.50 12.44
N LEU A 87 25.62 1.55 12.14
CA LEU A 87 24.50 1.14 12.99
C LEU A 87 24.79 -0.12 13.82
N GLY A 88 26.05 -0.59 13.79
CA GLY A 88 26.45 -1.83 14.45
C GLY A 88 26.18 -3.07 13.62
N THR A 89 26.40 -4.23 14.27
CA THR A 89 26.23 -5.55 13.63
C THR A 89 25.20 -6.41 14.35
N ASP A 90 24.71 -7.44 13.66
CA ASP A 90 23.81 -8.44 14.21
C ASP A 90 24.55 -9.60 14.92
N ALA A 91 23.79 -10.61 15.35
CA ALA A 91 24.30 -11.77 16.08
C ALA A 91 25.28 -12.66 15.30
N VAL A 92 25.34 -12.53 13.98
CA VAL A 92 26.27 -13.27 13.12
C VAL A 92 27.30 -12.35 12.44
N GLY A 93 27.37 -11.08 12.89
CA GLY A 93 28.34 -10.10 12.41
C GLY A 93 27.97 -9.44 11.08
N ARG A 94 26.67 -9.42 10.67
CA ARG A 94 26.26 -8.72 9.44
C ARG A 94 25.97 -7.25 9.75
N ASP A 95 26.32 -6.36 8.80
CA ASP A 95 26.10 -4.91 8.95
C ASP A 95 24.60 -4.56 8.94
N ILE A 96 24.12 -3.95 10.02
CA ILE A 96 22.71 -3.59 10.17
C ILE A 96 22.31 -2.51 9.17
N LEU A 97 23.15 -1.51 8.88
CA LEU A 97 22.84 -0.47 7.92
C LEU A 97 22.60 -1.05 6.52
N SER A 98 23.52 -1.90 6.05
CA SER A 98 23.38 -2.57 4.76
C SER A 98 22.12 -3.43 4.69
N ARG A 99 21.84 -4.19 5.76
CA ARG A 99 20.62 -5.01 5.85
C ARG A 99 19.33 -4.18 5.86
N LEU A 100 19.30 -3.01 6.49
CA LEU A 100 18.16 -2.09 6.47
C LEU A 100 17.92 -1.52 5.08
N ILE A 101 18.99 -1.11 4.40
CA ILE A 101 18.94 -0.58 3.04
C ILE A 101 18.42 -1.64 2.06
N TYR A 102 18.98 -2.84 2.06
CA TYR A 102 18.49 -3.94 1.23
C TYR A 102 17.11 -4.43 1.66
N GLY A 103 16.84 -4.42 2.97
CA GLY A 103 15.55 -4.80 3.55
C GLY A 103 14.39 -3.94 3.05
N SER A 104 14.64 -2.65 2.77
CA SER A 104 13.64 -1.77 2.19
C SER A 104 13.09 -2.30 0.87
N ARG A 105 13.90 -2.96 0.03
CA ARG A 105 13.47 -3.57 -1.24
C ARG A 105 12.44 -4.67 -1.00
N PHE A 106 12.70 -5.56 -0.04
CA PHE A 106 11.82 -6.68 0.28
C PHE A 106 10.54 -6.20 0.96
N SER A 107 10.66 -5.36 1.99
CA SER A 107 9.50 -4.89 2.75
C SER A 107 8.56 -4.01 1.92
N LEU A 108 9.09 -3.12 1.06
CA LEU A 108 8.25 -2.34 0.14
C LEU A 108 7.66 -3.21 -0.97
N ALA A 109 8.41 -4.19 -1.52
CA ALA A 109 7.90 -5.11 -2.52
C ALA A 109 6.75 -5.96 -1.97
N ILE A 110 6.85 -6.43 -0.71
CA ILE A 110 5.76 -7.15 -0.02
C ILE A 110 4.50 -6.28 -0.02
N GLY A 111 4.59 -5.05 0.48
CA GLY A 111 3.44 -4.13 0.52
C GLY A 111 2.80 -3.95 -0.86
N PHE A 112 3.62 -3.70 -1.89
CA PHE A 112 3.14 -3.50 -3.25
C PHE A 112 2.48 -4.75 -3.84
N VAL A 113 3.13 -5.91 -3.77
CA VAL A 113 2.61 -7.17 -4.34
C VAL A 113 1.33 -7.62 -3.63
N VAL A 114 1.31 -7.56 -2.29
CA VAL A 114 0.15 -7.94 -1.48
C VAL A 114 -1.05 -7.07 -1.82
N VAL A 115 -0.88 -5.73 -1.79
CA VAL A 115 -1.98 -4.81 -2.06
C VAL A 115 -2.47 -4.93 -3.49
N THR A 116 -1.57 -5.05 -4.47
CA THR A 116 -1.96 -5.19 -5.88
C THR A 116 -2.76 -6.49 -6.09
N THR A 117 -2.33 -7.58 -5.50
CA THR A 117 -3.03 -8.88 -5.59
C THR A 117 -4.41 -8.82 -4.92
N ALA A 118 -4.49 -8.26 -3.70
CA ALA A 118 -5.75 -8.10 -2.97
C ALA A 118 -6.70 -7.14 -3.68
N LEU A 119 -6.18 -6.03 -4.24
CA LEU A 119 -6.94 -5.05 -5.01
C LEU A 119 -7.53 -5.69 -6.27
N ILE A 120 -6.70 -6.32 -7.11
CA ILE A 120 -7.17 -6.91 -8.37
C ILE A 120 -8.24 -7.97 -8.09
N SER A 121 -7.96 -8.92 -7.21
CA SER A 121 -8.89 -10.00 -6.88
C SER A 121 -10.16 -9.48 -6.20
N GLY A 122 -10.03 -8.55 -5.26
CA GLY A 122 -11.15 -7.93 -4.55
C GLY A 122 -12.03 -7.08 -5.46
N VAL A 123 -11.41 -6.30 -6.38
CA VAL A 123 -12.16 -5.51 -7.37
C VAL A 123 -12.96 -6.41 -8.31
N ILE A 124 -12.37 -7.51 -8.80
CA ILE A 124 -13.09 -8.45 -9.67
C ILE A 124 -14.31 -9.03 -8.94
N LEU A 125 -14.12 -9.52 -7.71
CA LEU A 125 -15.22 -10.10 -6.92
C LEU A 125 -16.27 -9.06 -6.54
N GLY A 126 -15.85 -7.88 -6.11
CA GLY A 126 -16.75 -6.78 -5.75
C GLY A 126 -17.54 -6.23 -6.94
N LEU A 127 -16.91 -6.16 -8.11
CA LEU A 127 -17.55 -5.73 -9.35
C LEU A 127 -18.63 -6.74 -9.78
N LEU A 128 -18.32 -8.04 -9.73
CA LEU A 128 -19.28 -9.11 -10.02
C LEU A 128 -20.44 -9.08 -9.03
N ALA A 129 -20.19 -9.01 -7.74
CA ALA A 129 -21.20 -8.96 -6.70
C ALA A 129 -22.12 -7.74 -6.85
N GLY A 130 -21.56 -6.53 -7.01
CA GLY A 130 -22.31 -5.29 -7.14
C GLY A 130 -23.13 -5.18 -8.43
N TYR A 131 -22.58 -5.71 -9.52
CA TYR A 131 -23.23 -5.65 -10.83
C TYR A 131 -24.32 -6.73 -11.01
N CYS A 132 -23.99 -8.02 -10.79
CA CYS A 132 -24.91 -9.14 -11.05
C CYS A 132 -26.03 -9.22 -10.00
N ARG A 133 -25.74 -8.89 -8.71
CA ARG A 133 -26.70 -9.02 -7.60
C ARG A 133 -27.24 -10.46 -7.43
N GLY A 134 -28.27 -10.62 -6.61
CA GLY A 134 -28.93 -11.91 -6.38
C GLY A 134 -27.99 -12.93 -5.73
N TRP A 135 -28.03 -14.18 -6.21
CA TRP A 135 -27.25 -15.27 -5.62
C TRP A 135 -25.73 -15.10 -5.74
N VAL A 136 -25.25 -14.49 -6.83
CA VAL A 136 -23.81 -14.19 -7.04
C VAL A 136 -23.29 -13.26 -5.95
N ASP A 137 -24.03 -12.19 -5.68
CA ASP A 137 -23.73 -11.25 -4.60
C ASP A 137 -23.74 -11.96 -3.24
N THR A 138 -24.79 -12.72 -2.97
CA THR A 138 -24.94 -13.43 -1.70
C THR A 138 -23.78 -14.43 -1.48
N LEU A 139 -23.41 -15.20 -2.50
CA LEU A 139 -22.33 -16.19 -2.39
C LEU A 139 -20.98 -15.52 -2.13
N ILE A 140 -20.63 -14.52 -2.95
CA ILE A 140 -19.35 -13.81 -2.83
C ILE A 140 -19.26 -13.15 -1.45
N MET A 141 -20.30 -12.42 -1.02
CA MET A 141 -20.28 -11.73 0.27
C MET A 141 -20.24 -12.70 1.45
N ARG A 142 -20.90 -13.86 1.37
CA ARG A 142 -20.78 -14.90 2.41
C ARG A 142 -19.36 -15.40 2.57
N ILE A 143 -18.66 -15.64 1.47
CA ILE A 143 -17.24 -16.01 1.52
C ILE A 143 -16.41 -14.90 2.16
N MET A 144 -16.63 -13.65 1.76
CA MET A 144 -15.93 -12.50 2.36
C MET A 144 -16.24 -12.36 3.85
N ASP A 145 -17.48 -12.63 4.27
CA ASP A 145 -17.90 -12.59 5.67
C ASP A 145 -17.21 -13.69 6.49
N ILE A 146 -17.06 -14.90 5.93
CA ILE A 146 -16.33 -15.99 6.59
C ILE A 146 -14.87 -15.61 6.80
N ILE A 147 -14.20 -15.03 5.80
CA ILE A 147 -12.80 -14.60 5.92
C ILE A 147 -12.66 -13.55 7.03
N LEU A 148 -13.56 -12.55 7.06
CA LEU A 148 -13.53 -11.46 8.04
C LEU A 148 -14.00 -11.87 9.45
N ALA A 149 -14.57 -13.08 9.61
CA ALA A 149 -14.94 -13.61 10.93
C ALA A 149 -13.70 -14.02 11.77
N PHE A 150 -12.56 -14.24 11.10
CA PHE A 150 -11.30 -14.56 11.77
C PHE A 150 -10.44 -13.31 11.98
N PRO A 151 -9.68 -13.22 13.08
CA PRO A 151 -8.64 -12.21 13.23
C PRO A 151 -7.61 -12.34 12.09
N SER A 152 -7.30 -11.23 11.41
CA SER A 152 -6.49 -11.20 10.18
C SER A 152 -5.17 -11.94 10.32
N LEU A 153 -4.38 -11.59 11.35
CA LEU A 153 -3.08 -12.20 11.60
C LEU A 153 -3.19 -13.72 11.89
N LEU A 154 -4.22 -14.15 12.64
CA LEU A 154 -4.41 -15.57 12.92
C LEU A 154 -4.77 -16.35 11.66
N LEU A 155 -5.63 -15.80 10.82
CA LEU A 155 -5.97 -16.44 9.54
C LEU A 155 -4.75 -16.50 8.61
N ALA A 156 -3.97 -15.43 8.51
CA ALA A 156 -2.74 -15.43 7.73
C ALA A 156 -1.73 -16.46 8.25
N LEU A 157 -1.59 -16.58 9.58
CA LEU A 157 -0.71 -17.57 10.22
C LEU A 157 -1.15 -19.01 9.88
N VAL A 158 -2.45 -19.31 9.96
CA VAL A 158 -2.99 -20.63 9.61
C VAL A 158 -2.74 -20.94 8.13
N LEU A 159 -2.96 -19.98 7.24
CA LEU A 159 -2.70 -20.17 5.81
C LEU A 159 -1.21 -20.44 5.54
N VAL A 160 -0.31 -19.68 6.16
CA VAL A 160 1.14 -19.91 6.02
C VAL A 160 1.56 -21.25 6.65
N ALA A 161 0.95 -21.64 7.77
CA ALA A 161 1.24 -22.96 8.38
C ALA A 161 0.88 -24.13 7.44
N VAL A 162 -0.17 -23.99 6.62
CA VAL A 162 -0.56 -24.99 5.60
C VAL A 162 0.32 -24.92 4.35
N LEU A 163 0.64 -23.69 3.87
CA LEU A 163 1.43 -23.48 2.65
C LEU A 163 2.94 -23.69 2.87
N GLY A 164 3.39 -23.61 4.12
CA GLY A 164 4.79 -23.59 4.53
C GLY A 164 5.32 -22.17 4.72
N PRO A 165 6.35 -21.98 5.59
CA PRO A 165 6.98 -20.69 5.80
C PRO A 165 7.69 -20.20 4.54
N GLY A 166 7.70 -18.88 4.33
CA GLY A 166 8.36 -18.28 3.18
C GLY A 166 7.72 -16.97 2.73
N LEU A 167 8.51 -16.12 2.08
CA LEU A 167 8.11 -14.79 1.65
C LEU A 167 6.86 -14.82 0.75
N VAL A 168 6.85 -15.68 -0.27
CA VAL A 168 5.75 -15.76 -1.25
C VAL A 168 4.48 -16.28 -0.60
N ASN A 169 4.57 -17.31 0.24
CA ASN A 169 3.41 -17.87 0.95
C ASN A 169 2.80 -16.86 1.93
N ALA A 170 3.65 -16.08 2.62
CA ALA A 170 3.21 -14.99 3.48
C ALA A 170 2.48 -13.90 2.66
N MET A 171 3.02 -13.48 1.51
CA MET A 171 2.36 -12.50 0.64
C MET A 171 0.99 -13.00 0.15
N ILE A 172 0.87 -14.26 -0.26
CA ILE A 172 -0.39 -14.86 -0.70
C ILE A 172 -1.41 -14.87 0.46
N ALA A 173 -0.99 -15.29 1.65
CA ALA A 173 -1.85 -15.34 2.83
C ALA A 173 -2.38 -13.97 3.21
N ILE A 174 -1.51 -12.95 3.27
CA ILE A 174 -1.90 -11.58 3.61
C ILE A 174 -2.82 -11.00 2.53
N ALA A 175 -2.51 -11.21 1.24
CA ALA A 175 -3.36 -10.74 0.14
C ALA A 175 -4.78 -11.35 0.21
N PHE A 176 -4.88 -12.63 0.53
CA PHE A 176 -6.16 -13.32 0.74
C PHE A 176 -6.98 -12.72 1.88
N VAL A 177 -6.32 -12.40 3.00
CA VAL A 177 -6.95 -11.78 4.18
C VAL A 177 -7.40 -10.34 3.92
N LEU A 178 -6.67 -9.57 3.12
CA LEU A 178 -7.00 -8.19 2.77
C LEU A 178 -8.05 -8.07 1.65
N GLN A 179 -8.22 -9.09 0.82
CA GLN A 179 -9.13 -9.11 -0.33
C GLN A 179 -10.58 -8.72 0.00
N PRO A 180 -11.22 -9.14 1.13
CA PRO A 180 -12.59 -8.78 1.45
C PRO A 180 -12.84 -7.28 1.61
N HIS A 181 -11.87 -6.52 2.09
CA HIS A 181 -11.99 -5.07 2.22
C HIS A 181 -12.18 -4.41 0.85
N PHE A 182 -11.40 -4.83 -0.15
CA PHE A 182 -11.54 -4.34 -1.52
C PHE A 182 -12.84 -4.84 -2.17
N ALA A 183 -13.22 -6.09 -1.96
CA ALA A 183 -14.45 -6.65 -2.52
C ALA A 183 -15.69 -5.92 -2.01
N ARG A 184 -15.78 -5.67 -0.70
CA ARG A 184 -16.91 -4.94 -0.11
C ARG A 184 -16.97 -3.47 -0.57
N LEU A 185 -15.82 -2.80 -0.60
CA LEU A 185 -15.74 -1.41 -1.03
C LEU A 185 -16.13 -1.27 -2.51
N THR A 186 -15.59 -2.14 -3.38
CA THR A 186 -15.93 -2.15 -4.81
C THR A 186 -17.40 -2.43 -5.02
N ARG A 187 -17.97 -3.43 -4.32
CA ARG A 187 -19.39 -3.74 -4.38
C ARG A 187 -20.26 -2.52 -4.03
N ALA A 188 -19.93 -1.84 -2.93
CA ALA A 188 -20.67 -0.65 -2.49
C ALA A 188 -20.60 0.48 -3.53
N ALA A 189 -19.41 0.76 -4.07
CA ALA A 189 -19.20 1.77 -5.10
C ALA A 189 -19.97 1.42 -6.40
N VAL A 190 -19.90 0.17 -6.85
CA VAL A 190 -20.63 -0.30 -8.05
C VAL A 190 -22.13 -0.18 -7.87
N MET A 191 -22.68 -0.51 -6.70
CA MET A 191 -24.10 -0.38 -6.41
C MET A 191 -24.57 1.08 -6.43
N ALA A 192 -23.75 2.02 -5.98
CA ALA A 192 -24.03 3.44 -6.04
C ALA A 192 -24.00 3.98 -7.49
N GLU A 193 -23.05 3.52 -8.31
CA GLU A 193 -22.86 4.01 -9.68
C GLU A 193 -23.80 3.34 -10.71
N LYS A 194 -24.18 2.09 -10.52
CA LYS A 194 -24.94 1.27 -11.49
C LYS A 194 -26.26 1.92 -11.94
N ASN A 195 -26.90 2.69 -11.07
CA ASN A 195 -28.21 3.30 -11.33
C ASN A 195 -28.11 4.78 -11.78
N ARG A 196 -26.90 5.29 -12.03
CA ARG A 196 -26.69 6.65 -12.54
C ARG A 196 -27.16 6.78 -13.98
N GLU A 197 -27.62 7.97 -14.36
CA GLU A 197 -28.18 8.27 -15.68
C GLU A 197 -27.22 7.92 -16.83
N TYR A 198 -25.94 8.20 -16.69
CA TYR A 198 -24.93 7.88 -17.72
C TYR A 198 -24.77 6.37 -17.95
N VAL A 199 -24.96 5.54 -16.90
CA VAL A 199 -24.94 4.07 -17.03
C VAL A 199 -26.20 3.58 -17.73
N ILE A 200 -27.36 4.15 -17.37
CA ILE A 200 -28.64 3.82 -18.00
C ILE A 200 -28.60 4.20 -19.49
N SER A 201 -28.11 5.40 -19.82
CA SER A 201 -27.95 5.86 -21.21
C SER A 201 -27.03 4.96 -22.01
N ALA A 202 -25.86 4.55 -21.46
CA ALA A 202 -24.96 3.61 -22.09
C ALA A 202 -25.62 2.23 -22.33
N LYS A 203 -26.45 1.77 -21.39
CA LYS A 203 -27.22 0.52 -21.51
C LYS A 203 -28.27 0.60 -22.61
N VAL A 204 -29.02 1.70 -22.69
CA VAL A 204 -30.02 1.96 -23.74
C VAL A 204 -29.36 2.06 -25.12
N ALA A 205 -28.15 2.62 -25.20
CA ALA A 205 -27.32 2.67 -26.40
C ALA A 205 -26.73 1.29 -26.82
N GLY A 206 -27.08 0.19 -26.11
CA GLY A 206 -26.68 -1.16 -26.47
C GLY A 206 -25.28 -1.59 -25.98
N ALA A 207 -24.71 -0.91 -24.97
CA ALA A 207 -23.43 -1.33 -24.39
C ALA A 207 -23.54 -2.72 -23.74
N SER A 208 -22.58 -3.60 -24.04
CA SER A 208 -22.49 -4.94 -23.42
C SER A 208 -22.24 -4.85 -21.92
N HIS A 209 -22.61 -5.91 -21.17
CA HIS A 209 -22.40 -5.98 -19.73
C HIS A 209 -20.94 -5.79 -19.32
N PHE A 210 -20.01 -6.37 -20.09
CA PHE A 210 -18.56 -6.24 -19.88
C PHE A 210 -18.11 -4.78 -20.05
N ARG A 211 -18.58 -4.09 -21.09
CA ARG A 211 -18.28 -2.68 -21.33
C ARG A 211 -18.88 -1.79 -20.23
N LEU A 212 -20.09 -2.09 -19.78
CA LEU A 212 -20.70 -1.35 -18.65
C LEU A 212 -19.88 -1.49 -17.38
N MET A 213 -19.45 -2.71 -17.04
CA MET A 213 -18.66 -2.95 -15.83
C MET A 213 -17.29 -2.27 -15.87
N LEU A 214 -16.48 -2.52 -16.90
CA LEU A 214 -15.07 -2.13 -16.93
C LEU A 214 -14.83 -0.72 -17.44
N VAL A 215 -15.64 -0.24 -18.38
CA VAL A 215 -15.39 1.05 -19.05
C VAL A 215 -16.31 2.15 -18.50
N THR A 216 -17.54 1.80 -18.09
CA THR A 216 -18.51 2.80 -17.65
C THR A 216 -18.55 2.96 -16.14
N ILE A 217 -18.58 1.86 -15.37
CA ILE A 217 -18.77 1.89 -13.92
C ILE A 217 -17.42 1.94 -13.18
N LEU A 218 -16.52 1.00 -13.46
CA LEU A 218 -15.26 0.84 -12.70
C LEU A 218 -14.41 2.12 -12.62
N PRO A 219 -14.22 2.92 -13.69
CA PRO A 219 -13.43 4.15 -13.60
C PRO A 219 -13.96 5.16 -12.57
N ASN A 220 -15.29 5.18 -12.34
CA ASN A 220 -15.91 6.06 -11.34
C ASN A 220 -15.82 5.50 -9.90
N CYS A 221 -15.41 4.24 -9.75
CA CYS A 221 -15.21 3.59 -8.46
C CYS A 221 -13.74 3.65 -7.99
N ILE A 222 -12.80 4.20 -8.77
CA ILE A 222 -11.35 4.12 -8.49
C ILE A 222 -10.94 4.97 -7.28
N ALA A 223 -11.52 6.16 -7.09
CA ALA A 223 -11.10 7.08 -6.03
C ALA A 223 -11.10 6.44 -4.62
N PRO A 224 -12.18 5.83 -4.14
CA PRO A 224 -12.17 5.17 -2.84
C PRO A 224 -11.24 3.94 -2.80
N LEU A 225 -10.99 3.28 -3.92
CA LEU A 225 -10.08 2.14 -4.01
C LEU A 225 -8.61 2.54 -3.86
N ILE A 226 -8.22 3.71 -4.38
CA ILE A 226 -6.87 4.27 -4.19
C ILE A 226 -6.62 4.55 -2.70
N VAL A 227 -7.57 5.19 -2.02
CA VAL A 227 -7.47 5.47 -0.58
C VAL A 227 -7.38 4.15 0.21
N GLN A 228 -8.22 3.17 -0.11
CA GLN A 228 -8.17 1.86 0.53
C GLN A 228 -6.83 1.16 0.29
N ALA A 229 -6.24 1.29 -0.90
CA ALA A 229 -4.96 0.67 -1.24
C ALA A 229 -3.81 1.23 -0.38
N THR A 230 -3.78 2.54 -0.11
CA THR A 230 -2.77 3.12 0.77
C THR A 230 -2.88 2.63 2.22
N LEU A 231 -4.09 2.56 2.77
CA LEU A 231 -4.33 2.00 4.11
C LEU A 231 -3.96 0.52 4.17
N SER A 232 -4.32 -0.24 3.12
CA SER A 232 -3.98 -1.66 3.03
C SER A 232 -2.48 -1.91 2.88
N PHE A 233 -1.73 -0.96 2.30
CA PHE A 233 -0.28 -1.06 2.20
C PHE A 233 0.39 -1.03 3.58
N SER A 234 -0.04 -0.12 4.46
CA SER A 234 0.43 -0.06 5.83
C SER A 234 0.13 -1.36 6.58
N ASN A 235 -1.10 -1.86 6.45
CA ASN A 235 -1.50 -3.12 7.09
C ASN A 235 -0.69 -4.31 6.54
N ALA A 236 -0.45 -4.37 5.22
CA ALA A 236 0.35 -5.43 4.61
C ALA A 236 1.78 -5.48 5.15
N ILE A 237 2.44 -4.32 5.33
CA ILE A 237 3.78 -4.26 5.93
C ILE A 237 3.75 -4.74 7.38
N LEU A 238 2.76 -4.30 8.19
CA LEU A 238 2.65 -4.69 9.59
C LEU A 238 2.37 -6.19 9.75
N GLU A 239 1.46 -6.75 8.95
CA GLU A 239 1.15 -8.18 8.97
C GLU A 239 2.33 -9.03 8.48
N ALA A 240 3.05 -8.56 7.44
CA ALA A 240 4.25 -9.23 6.95
C ALA A 240 5.37 -9.22 8.01
N ALA A 241 5.58 -8.07 8.67
CA ALA A 241 6.54 -7.97 9.76
C ALA A 241 6.16 -8.87 10.95
N ALA A 242 4.87 -8.96 11.28
CA ALA A 242 4.38 -9.85 12.34
C ALA A 242 4.57 -11.34 11.98
N LEU A 243 4.26 -11.75 10.74
CA LEU A 243 4.53 -13.10 10.26
C LEU A 243 6.03 -13.39 10.21
N GLY A 244 6.85 -12.42 9.75
CA GLY A 244 8.31 -12.50 9.77
C GLY A 244 8.84 -12.69 11.19
N PHE A 245 8.36 -11.89 12.13
CA PHE A 245 8.70 -11.99 13.56
C PHE A 245 8.33 -13.35 14.18
N LEU A 246 7.25 -13.97 13.72
CA LEU A 246 6.84 -15.32 14.12
C LEU A 246 7.60 -16.44 13.38
N GLY A 247 8.53 -16.10 12.49
CA GLY A 247 9.31 -17.06 11.70
C GLY A 247 8.57 -17.67 10.51
N MET A 248 7.40 -17.14 10.16
CA MET A 248 6.56 -17.63 9.06
C MET A 248 6.72 -16.80 7.77
N GLY A 249 7.41 -15.66 7.83
CA GLY A 249 7.69 -14.76 6.71
C GLY A 249 8.91 -15.18 5.87
N ALA A 250 9.66 -14.19 5.41
CA ALA A 250 10.94 -14.42 4.75
C ALA A 250 11.88 -15.24 5.64
N GLN A 251 12.66 -16.11 5.02
CA GLN A 251 13.62 -16.95 5.76
C GLN A 251 15.02 -16.33 5.66
N PRO A 252 15.86 -16.47 6.72
CA PRO A 252 17.27 -16.09 6.64
C PRO A 252 17.96 -16.76 5.43
N PRO A 253 18.91 -16.08 4.77
CA PRO A 253 19.56 -14.82 5.16
C PRO A 253 18.83 -13.55 4.70
N THR A 254 17.66 -13.63 4.08
CA THR A 254 16.93 -12.50 3.49
C THR A 254 16.80 -11.33 4.48
N PRO A 255 17.25 -10.11 4.14
CA PRO A 255 17.24 -8.97 5.06
C PRO A 255 15.88 -8.26 5.12
N GLU A 256 14.79 -9.00 5.28
CA GLU A 256 13.45 -8.42 5.48
C GLU A 256 13.30 -7.92 6.92
N TRP A 257 12.69 -6.74 7.11
CA TRP A 257 12.67 -6.07 8.42
C TRP A 257 11.97 -6.87 9.54
N GLY A 258 10.90 -7.60 9.23
CA GLY A 258 10.23 -8.48 10.19
C GLY A 258 11.11 -9.69 10.58
N THR A 259 11.82 -10.26 9.62
CA THR A 259 12.78 -11.34 9.85
C THR A 259 13.97 -10.84 10.67
N MET A 260 14.47 -9.62 10.41
CA MET A 260 15.51 -9.00 11.24
C MET A 260 15.08 -8.86 12.69
N LEU A 261 13.81 -8.47 12.95
CA LEU A 261 13.25 -8.42 14.29
C LEU A 261 13.15 -9.81 14.94
N ALA A 262 12.82 -10.85 14.18
CA ALA A 262 12.77 -12.22 14.68
C ALA A 262 14.15 -12.71 15.13
N GLU A 263 15.19 -12.49 14.30
CA GLU A 263 16.58 -12.82 14.60
C GLU A 263 17.13 -12.04 15.81
N ALA A 264 16.62 -10.82 16.03
CA ALA A 264 17.04 -9.95 17.12
C ALA A 264 16.41 -10.25 18.50
N ARG A 265 15.37 -11.09 18.55
CA ARG A 265 14.55 -11.35 19.74
C ARG A 265 15.33 -11.72 21.00
N GLU A 266 16.34 -12.57 20.85
CA GLU A 266 17.15 -13.07 21.95
C GLU A 266 18.13 -12.03 22.49
N PHE A 267 18.39 -10.96 21.73
CA PHE A 267 19.42 -9.97 22.03
C PHE A 267 18.87 -8.63 22.49
N ILE A 268 17.55 -8.49 22.66
CA ILE A 268 16.87 -7.24 22.95
C ILE A 268 17.43 -6.50 24.20
N LEU A 269 17.85 -7.24 25.22
CA LEU A 269 18.42 -6.68 26.47
C LEU A 269 19.92 -6.34 26.36
N ARG A 270 20.63 -6.89 25.38
CA ARG A 270 22.09 -6.74 25.23
C ARG A 270 22.46 -5.84 24.08
N ALA A 271 21.67 -5.85 23.01
CA ALA A 271 21.95 -5.19 21.75
C ALA A 271 20.69 -4.49 21.25
N TRP A 272 20.31 -3.40 21.89
CA TRP A 272 19.09 -2.64 21.59
C TRP A 272 18.98 -2.23 20.11
N TRP A 273 20.09 -1.97 19.44
CA TRP A 273 20.16 -1.49 18.06
C TRP A 273 19.63 -2.52 17.04
N VAL A 274 19.81 -3.82 17.29
CA VAL A 274 19.36 -4.88 16.36
C VAL A 274 17.82 -4.96 16.26
N VAL A 275 17.11 -4.48 17.28
CA VAL A 275 15.63 -4.41 17.31
C VAL A 275 15.15 -3.03 16.90
N THR A 276 15.80 -1.99 17.42
CA THR A 276 15.31 -0.60 17.29
C THR A 276 15.35 -0.14 15.83
N PHE A 277 16.43 -0.40 15.09
CA PHE A 277 16.54 0.11 13.72
C PHE A 277 15.56 -0.55 12.74
N PRO A 278 15.37 -1.88 12.70
CA PRO A 278 14.31 -2.46 11.87
C PRO A 278 12.91 -2.02 12.29
N GLY A 279 12.66 -1.91 13.60
CA GLY A 279 11.39 -1.39 14.12
C GLY A 279 11.11 0.05 13.68
N LEU A 280 12.12 0.92 13.72
CA LEU A 280 12.01 2.30 13.22
C LEU A 280 11.79 2.36 11.71
N ALA A 281 12.44 1.49 10.93
CA ALA A 281 12.22 1.43 9.49
C ALA A 281 10.76 1.09 9.15
N ILE A 282 10.17 0.10 9.83
CA ILE A 282 8.76 -0.26 9.71
C ILE A 282 7.88 0.93 10.14
N LEU A 283 8.14 1.51 11.30
CA LEU A 283 7.37 2.64 11.84
C LEU A 283 7.33 3.83 10.87
N ILE A 284 8.50 4.26 10.37
CA ILE A 284 8.62 5.38 9.45
C ILE A 284 7.87 5.09 8.15
N THR A 285 7.98 3.88 7.62
CA THR A 285 7.30 3.49 6.38
C THR A 285 5.79 3.50 6.54
N VAL A 286 5.27 2.87 7.60
CA VAL A 286 3.83 2.82 7.91
C VAL A 286 3.28 4.23 8.15
N PHE A 287 4.00 5.05 8.90
CA PHE A 287 3.59 6.43 9.18
C PHE A 287 3.55 7.27 7.90
N ALA A 288 4.58 7.18 7.05
CA ALA A 288 4.64 7.91 5.78
C ALA A 288 3.47 7.54 4.85
N ILE A 289 3.16 6.25 4.70
CA ILE A 289 2.06 5.77 3.87
C ILE A 289 0.70 6.21 4.42
N ASN A 290 0.49 6.18 5.73
CA ASN A 290 -0.76 6.64 6.33
C ASN A 290 -0.98 8.14 6.09
N LEU A 291 0.06 8.97 6.24
CA LEU A 291 -0.01 10.39 5.91
C LEU A 291 -0.36 10.63 4.43
N ILE A 292 0.18 9.84 3.51
CA ILE A 292 -0.18 9.88 2.09
C ILE A 292 -1.65 9.51 1.91
N GLY A 293 -2.12 8.44 2.58
CA GLY A 293 -3.49 7.97 2.53
C GLY A 293 -4.49 9.04 2.96
N ASP A 294 -4.21 9.75 4.05
CA ASP A 294 -5.03 10.87 4.53
C ASP A 294 -5.09 12.01 3.50
N GLY A 295 -3.95 12.40 2.93
CA GLY A 295 -3.92 13.43 1.88
C GLY A 295 -4.63 13.01 0.59
N LEU A 296 -4.52 11.74 0.20
CA LEU A 296 -5.28 11.20 -0.95
C LEU A 296 -6.77 11.21 -0.69
N ARG A 297 -7.21 10.87 0.52
CA ARG A 297 -8.61 10.93 0.92
C ARG A 297 -9.14 12.35 0.81
N ASP A 298 -8.41 13.34 1.36
CA ASP A 298 -8.80 14.75 1.30
C ASP A 298 -8.88 15.26 -0.14
N ALA A 299 -7.87 14.95 -0.97
CA ALA A 299 -7.80 15.39 -2.36
C ALA A 299 -8.85 14.73 -3.28
N LEU A 300 -9.31 13.53 -2.94
CA LEU A 300 -10.29 12.77 -3.72
C LEU A 300 -11.73 12.93 -3.20
N ASP A 301 -11.97 13.63 -2.08
CA ASP A 301 -13.33 13.85 -1.55
C ASP A 301 -14.08 14.90 -2.39
N PRO A 302 -15.20 14.53 -3.04
CA PRO A 302 -15.99 15.47 -3.85
C PRO A 302 -16.63 16.61 -3.05
N LYS A 303 -16.76 16.46 -1.74
CA LYS A 303 -17.41 17.47 -0.88
C LYS A 303 -16.51 18.69 -0.67
N LEU A 304 -15.19 18.49 -0.61
CA LEU A 304 -14.23 19.58 -0.47
C LEU A 304 -14.09 20.44 -1.75
N LYS A 305 -14.50 19.90 -2.89
CA LYS A 305 -14.48 20.62 -4.19
C LYS A 305 -15.69 21.56 -4.38
N ARG A 306 -16.67 21.56 -3.50
CA ARG A 306 -17.90 22.37 -3.61
C ARG A 306 -17.98 23.54 -2.61
N SER A 307 -16.99 23.69 -1.76
CA SER A 307 -16.83 24.80 -0.82
C SER A 307 -15.79 25.79 -1.34
#